data_d88b1a9786077495b31a3c253f905147
#
_entry.id   d88b1a9786077495b31a3c253f905147
#
_cell.length_a   1.000
_cell.length_b   1.000
_cell.length_c   1.000
_cell.angle_alpha   90.00
_cell.angle_beta   90.00
_cell.angle_gamma   90.00
#
_symmetry.space_group_name_H-M   'P 1'
#
loop_
_entity.id
_entity.type
_entity.pdbx_description
1 polymer ?
#
loop_
_entity_poly.entity_id
_entity_poly.type
_entity_poly.pdbx_seq_one_letter_code
_entity_poly.pdbx_strand_id
1 'polypeptide(L)'
;MSKTRYQTGLEKLTEIDGEAGHQVIESLKDVCPDLAKYTIEFPFGDIYSRPGLDLKSREIATVAALTAMGHCAPQLKVHVHAALNVGCTPDEVKETVLQMAVYAGFPAALNGMFVVKDVLIERGLL
;
A
#
# COMPACT_ATOMS: atom_id res chain seq x y z
N MET A 1 -15.42 17.82 -19.00
CA MET A 1 -14.09 18.33 -18.57
C MET A 1 -13.23 17.20 -18.05
N SER A 2 -11.94 17.25 -18.37
CA SER A 2 -10.98 16.25 -17.90
C SER A 2 -10.73 16.41 -16.40
N LYS A 3 -10.53 15.30 -15.72
CA LYS A 3 -10.12 15.32 -14.31
C LYS A 3 -8.67 15.79 -14.17
N THR A 4 -8.39 16.52 -13.11
CA THR A 4 -7.01 16.87 -12.76
C THR A 4 -6.27 15.64 -12.23
N ARG A 5 -4.93 15.71 -12.18
CA ARG A 5 -4.13 14.66 -11.55
C ARG A 5 -4.56 14.41 -10.11
N TYR A 6 -4.87 15.48 -9.39
CA TYR A 6 -5.36 15.39 -8.01
C TYR A 6 -6.68 14.64 -7.92
N GLN A 7 -7.66 15.00 -8.76
CA GLN A 7 -8.97 14.33 -8.77
C GLN A 7 -8.84 12.84 -9.11
N THR A 8 -8.07 12.51 -10.15
CA THR A 8 -7.81 11.12 -10.53
C THR A 8 -7.13 10.36 -9.39
N GLY A 9 -6.13 10.98 -8.76
CA GLY A 9 -5.41 10.38 -7.64
C GLY A 9 -6.28 10.16 -6.43
N LEU A 10 -7.13 11.12 -6.09
CA LEU A 10 -8.03 11.02 -4.94
C LEU A 10 -9.05 9.88 -5.12
N GLU A 11 -9.59 9.73 -6.32
CA GLU A 11 -10.49 8.61 -6.64
C GLU A 11 -9.77 7.27 -6.50
N LYS A 12 -8.54 7.19 -7.00
CA LYS A 12 -7.75 5.96 -6.94
C LYS A 12 -7.34 5.63 -5.50
N LEU A 13 -6.93 6.62 -4.72
CA LEU A 13 -6.63 6.46 -3.31
C LEU A 13 -7.83 5.89 -2.55
N THR A 14 -9.01 6.43 -2.80
CA THR A 14 -10.25 5.96 -2.16
C THR A 14 -10.56 4.51 -2.54
N GLU A 15 -10.39 4.16 -3.82
CA GLU A 15 -10.60 2.80 -4.32
C GLU A 15 -9.67 1.78 -3.65
N ILE A 16 -8.41 2.15 -3.44
CA ILE A 16 -7.37 1.25 -2.93
C ILE A 16 -7.36 1.21 -1.40
N ASP A 17 -7.32 2.37 -0.77
CA ASP A 17 -7.08 2.51 0.68
C ASP A 17 -8.32 2.88 1.49
N GLY A 18 -9.40 3.33 0.85
CA GLY A 18 -10.59 3.77 1.58
C GLY A 18 -10.27 4.90 2.56
N GLU A 19 -10.90 4.89 3.72
CA GLU A 19 -10.71 5.92 4.75
C GLU A 19 -9.29 5.97 5.32
N ALA A 20 -8.60 4.84 5.38
CA ALA A 20 -7.23 4.81 5.91
C ALA A 20 -6.29 5.70 5.08
N GLY A 21 -6.46 5.70 3.76
CA GLY A 21 -5.69 6.59 2.88
C GLY A 21 -5.98 8.06 3.12
N HIS A 22 -7.24 8.39 3.30
CA HIS A 22 -7.65 9.77 3.63
C HIS A 22 -7.06 10.24 4.96
N GLN A 23 -6.99 9.37 5.96
CA GLN A 23 -6.41 9.70 7.27
C GLN A 23 -4.91 10.01 7.15
N VAL A 24 -4.17 9.25 6.35
CA VAL A 24 -2.74 9.52 6.10
C VAL A 24 -2.57 10.90 5.47
N ILE A 25 -3.37 11.22 4.46
CA ILE A 25 -3.31 12.52 3.78
C ILE A 25 -3.65 13.66 4.74
N GLU A 26 -4.71 13.50 5.53
CA GLU A 26 -5.12 14.51 6.52
C GLU A 26 -4.03 14.79 7.54
N SER A 27 -3.32 13.75 7.97
CA SER A 27 -2.25 13.86 8.98
C SER A 27 -1.05 14.69 8.49
N LEU A 28 -0.91 14.90 7.19
CA LEU A 28 0.20 15.67 6.60
C LEU A 28 -0.13 17.14 6.38
N LYS A 29 -1.39 17.52 6.39
CA LYS A 29 -1.82 18.87 5.98
C LYS A 29 -1.33 19.98 6.90
N ASP A 30 -1.13 19.69 8.17
CA ASP A 30 -0.65 20.65 9.15
C ASP A 30 0.87 20.88 9.08
N VAL A 31 1.62 19.88 8.62
CA VAL A 31 3.09 19.95 8.56
C VAL A 31 3.59 20.21 7.14
N CYS A 32 2.99 19.59 6.12
CA CYS A 32 3.42 19.77 4.74
C CYS A 32 2.27 19.44 3.78
N PRO A 33 1.39 20.41 3.50
CA PRO A 33 0.26 20.15 2.59
C PRO A 33 0.71 19.80 1.17
N ASP A 34 1.88 20.26 0.73
CA ASP A 34 2.41 19.89 -0.57
C ASP A 34 2.77 18.40 -0.65
N LEU A 35 3.31 17.82 0.43
CA LEU A 35 3.59 16.38 0.47
C LEU A 35 2.29 15.58 0.38
N ALA A 36 1.26 16.02 1.06
CA ALA A 36 -0.08 15.39 0.95
C ALA A 36 -0.56 15.43 -0.49
N LYS A 37 -0.46 16.59 -1.15
CA LYS A 37 -0.86 16.77 -2.55
C LYS A 37 -0.07 15.86 -3.49
N TYR A 38 1.26 15.84 -3.36
CA TYR A 38 2.13 15.03 -4.23
C TYR A 38 1.90 13.53 -4.02
N THR A 39 1.59 13.11 -2.80
CA THR A 39 1.26 11.71 -2.49
C THR A 39 -0.01 11.26 -3.21
N ILE A 40 -0.98 12.15 -3.37
CA ILE A 40 -2.19 11.86 -4.15
C ILE A 40 -1.90 11.90 -5.65
N GLU A 41 -1.20 12.92 -6.12
CA GLU A 41 -1.04 13.16 -7.56
C GLU A 41 -0.11 12.18 -8.24
N PHE A 42 1.08 11.95 -7.70
CA PHE A 42 2.07 11.12 -8.39
C PHE A 42 1.78 9.63 -8.23
N PRO A 43 1.78 9.03 -7.02
CA PRO A 43 1.57 7.59 -6.91
C PRO A 43 0.18 7.18 -7.42
N PHE A 44 -0.86 7.81 -6.93
CA PHE A 44 -2.23 7.37 -7.25
C PHE A 44 -2.75 7.97 -8.55
N GLY A 45 -2.45 9.23 -8.81
CA GLY A 45 -2.90 9.90 -10.04
C GLY A 45 -2.15 9.42 -11.28
N ASP A 46 -0.83 9.40 -11.21
CA ASP A 46 0.00 9.09 -12.38
C ASP A 46 0.35 7.61 -12.50
N ILE A 47 0.65 6.91 -11.39
CA ILE A 47 1.20 5.56 -11.45
C ILE A 47 0.12 4.49 -11.30
N TYR A 48 -0.61 4.49 -10.17
CA TYR A 48 -1.62 3.45 -9.90
C TYR A 48 -2.82 3.51 -10.84
N SER A 49 -3.00 4.64 -11.53
CA SER A 49 -4.07 4.81 -12.53
C SER A 49 -3.67 4.32 -13.93
N ARG A 50 -2.42 3.87 -14.12
CA ARG A 50 -1.96 3.34 -15.42
C ARG A 50 -2.54 1.95 -15.68
N PRO A 51 -2.90 1.63 -16.93
CA PRO A 51 -3.51 0.32 -17.26
C PRO A 51 -2.50 -0.82 -17.44
N GLY A 52 -1.20 -0.56 -17.38
CA GLY A 52 -0.16 -1.57 -17.68
C GLY A 52 -0.07 -2.72 -16.70
N LEU A 53 -0.47 -2.49 -15.44
CA LEU A 53 -0.63 -3.53 -14.42
C LEU A 53 -1.94 -3.30 -13.70
N ASP A 54 -2.62 -4.35 -13.31
CA ASP A 54 -3.82 -4.21 -12.49
C ASP A 54 -3.46 -3.83 -11.04
N LEU A 55 -4.44 -3.43 -10.26
CA LEU A 55 -4.21 -2.97 -8.89
C LEU A 55 -3.70 -4.08 -7.98
N LYS A 56 -4.18 -5.29 -8.17
CA LYS A 56 -3.73 -6.45 -7.41
C LYS A 56 -2.23 -6.69 -7.61
N SER A 57 -1.76 -6.68 -8.85
CA SER A 57 -0.34 -6.85 -9.19
C SER A 57 0.50 -5.70 -8.64
N ARG A 58 0.00 -4.46 -8.72
CA ARG A 58 0.70 -3.29 -8.17
C ARG A 58 0.87 -3.41 -6.67
N GLU A 59 -0.16 -3.85 -5.94
CA GLU A 59 -0.07 -3.98 -4.49
C GLU A 59 0.83 -5.15 -4.07
N ILE A 60 0.87 -6.25 -4.83
CA ILE A 60 1.83 -7.33 -4.59
C ILE A 60 3.26 -6.79 -4.71
N ALA A 61 3.55 -6.03 -5.78
CA ALA A 61 4.85 -5.41 -5.97
C ALA A 61 5.21 -4.44 -4.84
N THR A 62 4.23 -3.66 -4.39
CA THR A 62 4.41 -2.70 -3.30
C THR A 62 4.70 -3.40 -1.96
N VAL A 63 3.94 -4.42 -1.64
CA VAL A 63 4.16 -5.22 -0.41
C VAL A 63 5.56 -5.84 -0.43
N ALA A 64 5.98 -6.39 -1.57
CA ALA A 64 7.32 -6.96 -1.73
C ALA A 64 8.40 -5.89 -1.52
N ALA A 65 8.27 -4.74 -2.16
CA ALA A 65 9.24 -3.65 -2.06
C ALA A 65 9.39 -3.12 -0.63
N LEU A 66 8.26 -2.86 0.05
CA LEU A 66 8.28 -2.33 1.41
C LEU A 66 8.81 -3.34 2.42
N THR A 67 8.51 -4.62 2.23
CA THR A 67 9.11 -5.69 3.04
C THR A 67 10.62 -5.73 2.87
N ALA A 68 11.10 -5.69 1.62
CA ALA A 68 12.53 -5.76 1.31
C ALA A 68 13.30 -4.55 1.85
N MET A 69 12.70 -3.36 1.82
CA MET A 69 13.34 -2.14 2.37
C MET A 69 13.59 -2.23 3.87
N GLY A 70 12.77 -2.95 4.62
CA GLY A 70 12.99 -3.29 6.01
C GLY A 70 12.68 -2.21 7.04
N HIS A 71 12.51 -0.96 6.63
CA HIS A 71 12.26 0.17 7.54
C HIS A 71 10.92 0.88 7.28
N CYS A 72 10.01 0.22 6.58
CA CYS A 72 8.76 0.81 6.13
C CYS A 72 7.53 0.14 6.76
N ALA A 73 7.63 -0.28 8.03
CA ALA A 73 6.54 -1.01 8.69
C ALA A 73 5.20 -0.26 8.66
N PRO A 74 5.13 1.06 8.95
CA PRO A 74 3.85 1.77 8.88
C PRO A 74 3.24 1.79 7.47
N GLN A 75 4.07 2.00 6.44
CA GLN A 75 3.62 2.00 5.06
C GLN A 75 3.23 0.60 4.59
N LEU A 76 3.99 -0.41 5.02
CA LEU A 76 3.67 -1.81 4.73
C LEU A 76 2.29 -2.18 5.29
N LYS A 77 1.99 -1.73 6.50
CA LYS A 77 0.67 -1.97 7.11
C LYS A 77 -0.45 -1.41 6.24
N VAL A 78 -0.32 -0.17 5.78
CA VAL A 78 -1.29 0.47 4.88
C VAL A 78 -1.46 -0.35 3.60
N HIS A 79 -0.34 -0.79 3.02
CA HIS A 79 -0.39 -1.51 1.74
C HIS A 79 -0.80 -2.98 1.86
N VAL A 80 -0.63 -3.62 3.00
CA VAL A 80 -1.23 -4.94 3.25
C VAL A 80 -2.76 -4.80 3.26
N HIS A 81 -3.30 -3.79 3.94
CA HIS A 81 -4.74 -3.49 3.86
C HIS A 81 -5.17 -3.21 2.42
N ALA A 82 -4.41 -2.38 1.70
CA ALA A 82 -4.68 -2.04 0.31
C ALA A 82 -4.69 -3.28 -0.60
N ALA A 83 -3.73 -4.17 -0.42
CA ALA A 83 -3.65 -5.42 -1.18
C ALA A 83 -4.91 -6.27 -1.00
N LEU A 84 -5.38 -6.40 0.24
CA LEU A 84 -6.62 -7.12 0.53
C LEU A 84 -7.84 -6.40 -0.07
N ASN A 85 -7.85 -5.07 -0.03
CA ASN A 85 -8.95 -4.28 -0.60
C ASN A 85 -9.09 -4.46 -2.10
N VAL A 86 -7.99 -4.65 -2.83
CA VAL A 86 -8.02 -4.80 -4.29
C VAL A 86 -8.05 -6.26 -4.77
N GLY A 87 -8.25 -7.20 -3.85
CA GLY A 87 -8.53 -8.58 -4.20
C GLY A 87 -7.41 -9.58 -3.97
N CYS A 88 -6.28 -9.19 -3.37
CA CYS A 88 -5.30 -10.16 -2.92
C CYS A 88 -5.87 -10.99 -1.78
N THR A 89 -5.61 -12.29 -1.80
CA THR A 89 -5.97 -13.16 -0.69
C THR A 89 -4.93 -13.05 0.42
N PRO A 90 -5.29 -13.40 1.67
CA PRO A 90 -4.28 -13.49 2.74
C PRO A 90 -3.11 -14.40 2.37
N ASP A 91 -3.35 -15.50 1.69
CA ASP A 91 -2.27 -16.41 1.28
C ASP A 91 -1.34 -15.75 0.25
N GLU A 92 -1.88 -14.99 -0.69
CA GLU A 92 -1.06 -14.26 -1.67
C GLU A 92 -0.16 -13.24 -1.00
N VAL A 93 -0.66 -12.54 0.00
CA VAL A 93 0.13 -11.57 0.78
C VAL A 93 1.23 -12.27 1.57
N LYS A 94 0.89 -13.36 2.25
CA LYS A 94 1.88 -14.17 3.00
C LYS A 94 2.97 -14.70 2.09
N GLU A 95 2.60 -15.25 0.93
CA GLU A 95 3.58 -15.79 -0.03
C GLU A 95 4.51 -14.70 -0.56
N THR A 96 3.98 -13.50 -0.79
CA THR A 96 4.79 -12.35 -1.23
C THR A 96 5.87 -12.01 -0.20
N VAL A 97 5.48 -11.90 1.07
CA VAL A 97 6.42 -11.59 2.16
C VAL A 97 7.42 -12.73 2.37
N LEU A 98 6.94 -13.97 2.34
CA LEU A 98 7.80 -15.15 2.47
C LEU A 98 8.89 -15.16 1.40
N GLN A 99 8.55 -14.84 0.15
CA GLN A 99 9.50 -14.80 -0.95
C GLN A 99 10.63 -13.78 -0.70
N MET A 100 10.35 -12.71 0.03
CA MET A 100 11.36 -11.69 0.34
C MET A 100 12.47 -12.21 1.26
N ALA A 101 12.26 -13.31 1.96
CA ALA A 101 13.33 -13.97 2.70
C ALA A 101 14.50 -14.37 1.79
N VAL A 102 14.21 -14.68 0.52
CA VAL A 102 15.23 -15.06 -0.48
C VAL A 102 16.10 -13.86 -0.87
N TYR A 103 15.48 -12.70 -1.12
CA TYR A 103 16.18 -11.54 -1.70
C TYR A 103 16.57 -10.48 -0.68
N ALA A 104 15.89 -10.41 0.45
CA ALA A 104 16.11 -9.37 1.46
C ALA A 104 16.56 -9.92 2.83
N GLY A 105 16.48 -11.25 3.01
CA GLY A 105 16.91 -11.92 4.24
C GLY A 105 15.77 -12.12 5.24
N PHE A 106 16.03 -12.99 6.21
CA PHE A 106 15.04 -13.37 7.22
C PHE A 106 14.58 -12.19 8.10
N PRO A 107 15.48 -11.29 8.57
CA PRO A 107 14.99 -10.18 9.40
C PRO A 107 13.91 -9.33 8.71
N ALA A 108 14.10 -9.00 7.44
CA ALA A 108 13.10 -8.23 6.66
C ALA A 108 11.80 -9.02 6.52
N ALA A 109 11.88 -10.31 6.18
CA ALA A 109 10.70 -11.15 6.02
C ALA A 109 9.96 -11.36 7.35
N LEU A 110 10.67 -11.53 8.46
CA LEU A 110 10.07 -11.66 9.78
C LEU A 110 9.31 -10.39 10.16
N ASN A 111 9.96 -9.23 9.99
CA ASN A 111 9.31 -7.95 10.30
C ASN A 111 8.08 -7.73 9.42
N GLY A 112 8.17 -8.06 8.14
CA GLY A 112 7.04 -7.98 7.22
C GLY A 112 5.91 -8.91 7.62
N MET A 113 6.22 -10.13 8.02
CA MET A 113 5.20 -11.10 8.40
C MET A 113 4.48 -10.70 9.71
N PHE A 114 5.17 -10.04 10.64
CA PHE A 114 4.53 -9.50 11.83
C PHE A 114 3.51 -8.40 11.47
N VAL A 115 3.82 -7.56 10.48
CA VAL A 115 2.88 -6.57 9.97
C VAL A 115 1.66 -7.26 9.35
N VAL A 116 1.88 -8.27 8.52
CA VAL A 116 0.78 -9.06 7.92
C VAL A 116 -0.09 -9.66 9.01
N LYS A 117 0.51 -10.25 10.02
CA LYS A 117 -0.22 -10.82 11.16
C LYS A 117 -1.14 -9.79 11.81
N ASP A 118 -0.61 -8.60 12.11
CA ASP A 118 -1.39 -7.53 12.74
C ASP A 118 -2.60 -7.14 11.89
N VAL A 119 -2.41 -6.98 10.59
CA VAL A 119 -3.50 -6.63 9.67
C VAL A 119 -4.56 -7.72 9.62
N LEU A 120 -4.13 -8.99 9.54
CA LEU A 120 -5.09 -10.11 9.48
C LEU A 120 -5.89 -10.21 10.76
N ILE A 121 -5.28 -9.96 11.92
CA ILE A 121 -6.00 -9.90 13.20
C ILE A 121 -7.02 -8.76 13.18
N GLU A 122 -6.61 -7.56 12.77
CA GLU A 122 -7.50 -6.40 12.70
C GLU A 122 -8.72 -6.64 11.81
N ARG A 123 -8.55 -7.41 10.75
CA ARG A 123 -9.62 -7.70 9.78
C ARG A 123 -10.41 -8.96 10.12
N GLY A 124 -10.10 -9.63 11.23
CA GLY A 124 -10.79 -10.86 11.61
C GLY A 124 -10.48 -12.06 10.73
N LEU A 125 -9.31 -12.06 10.07
CA LEU A 125 -8.87 -13.11 9.15
C LEU A 125 -7.84 -14.05 9.78
N LEU A 126 -7.51 -13.84 11.02
CA LEU A 126 -6.59 -14.69 11.77
C LEU A 126 -7.07 -14.82 13.21
#